data_13c88c46f47e3dd1db43cdcdc0214474
#
_entry.id   13c88c46f47e3dd1db43cdcdc0214474
#
_cell.length_a   1.000
_cell.length_b   1.000
_cell.length_c   1.000
_cell.angle_alpha   90.00
_cell.angle_beta   90.00
_cell.angle_gamma   90.00
#
_symmetry.space_group_name_H-M   'P 1'
#
loop_
_entity.id
_entity.type
_entity.pdbx_description
1 polymer ?
#
loop_
_entity_poly.entity_id
_entity_poly.type
_entity_poly.pdbx_seq_one_letter_code
_entity_poly.pdbx_strand_id
1 'polypeptide(L)'
;ALNIVREFDEPFCVGLKHMNPCGAAVGRDVVEAWTKAYEADKVSIFGGIVAVNREVTREAAERMKPIFLEIIMAPKFSEGALEVLCTKKNLRLLEVDMTRSDVHPMQYVSVNGGLLAQELDVETKRVEASMTVTKARPDAAQLRDLEFAWRIVKHVKSNAIVVVKEGQTLGVGAGQMNRIGSAEIALKEAQAKGATEGLVMASDGFFPFDDCVTLAAANGVAAIVQPGGSVRDE
;
A
#
# COMPACT_ATOMS: atom_id res chain seq x y z
N ALA A 1 4.99 -8.41 2.65
CA ALA A 1 4.98 -7.51 3.81
C ALA A 1 6.32 -6.77 3.92
N LEU A 2 7.41 -7.48 4.11
CA LEU A 2 8.72 -6.91 4.39
C LEU A 2 9.20 -5.91 3.31
N ASN A 3 9.02 -6.24 2.04
CA ASN A 3 9.41 -5.36 0.94
C ASN A 3 8.62 -4.03 0.97
N ILE A 4 7.32 -4.08 1.33
CA ILE A 4 6.50 -2.87 1.42
C ILE A 4 6.95 -1.99 2.58
N VAL A 5 7.13 -2.57 3.76
CA VAL A 5 7.51 -1.84 4.98
C VAL A 5 8.85 -1.11 4.80
N ARG A 6 9.77 -1.70 4.06
CA ARG A 6 11.10 -1.13 3.76
C ARG A 6 11.09 0.05 2.79
N GLU A 7 9.95 0.37 2.17
CA GLU A 7 9.82 1.54 1.30
C GLU A 7 9.70 2.86 2.07
N PHE A 8 9.39 2.79 3.38
CA PHE A 8 8.99 3.95 4.17
C PHE A 8 9.94 4.20 5.34
N ASP A 9 10.40 5.46 5.42
CA ASP A 9 11.23 5.93 6.54
C ASP A 9 10.36 6.49 7.69
N GLU A 10 9.16 7.02 7.38
CA GLU A 10 8.19 7.46 8.39
C GLU A 10 7.57 6.27 9.12
N PRO A 11 6.98 6.43 10.33
CA PRO A 11 6.22 5.37 10.96
C PRO A 11 5.12 4.88 10.03
N PHE A 12 5.18 3.61 9.67
CA PHE A 12 4.34 3.00 8.63
C PHE A 12 3.76 1.67 9.11
N CYS A 13 2.55 1.40 8.66
CA CYS A 13 1.86 0.13 8.88
C CYS A 13 1.19 -0.34 7.59
N VAL A 14 1.25 -1.63 7.35
CA VAL A 14 0.50 -2.30 6.28
C VAL A 14 -0.15 -3.58 6.76
N GLY A 15 -1.43 -3.74 6.42
CA GLY A 15 -2.17 -4.99 6.50
C GLY A 15 -2.17 -5.68 5.15
N LEU A 16 -1.91 -6.99 5.13
CA LEU A 16 -1.90 -7.80 3.91
C LEU A 16 -2.87 -8.96 4.00
N LYS A 17 -3.50 -9.24 2.87
CA LYS A 17 -4.35 -10.41 2.66
C LYS A 17 -4.08 -10.99 1.27
N HIS A 18 -3.86 -12.32 1.19
CA HIS A 18 -3.61 -13.01 -0.08
C HIS A 18 -2.52 -12.35 -0.94
N MET A 19 -1.41 -11.94 -0.29
CA MET A 19 -0.24 -11.27 -0.88
C MET A 19 -0.49 -9.84 -1.42
N ASN A 20 -1.65 -9.24 -1.20
CA ASN A 20 -1.91 -7.85 -1.52
C ASN A 20 -2.05 -7.00 -0.27
N PRO A 21 -1.61 -5.73 -0.28
CA PRO A 21 -1.98 -4.79 0.78
C PRO A 21 -3.48 -4.53 0.71
N CYS A 22 -4.18 -4.68 1.84
CA CYS A 22 -5.58 -4.30 1.99
C CYS A 22 -5.75 -2.95 2.68
N GLY A 23 -4.77 -2.56 3.48
CA GLY A 23 -4.72 -1.25 4.12
C GLY A 23 -3.29 -0.87 4.44
N ALA A 24 -2.91 0.36 4.11
CA ALA A 24 -1.56 0.89 4.38
C ALA A 24 -1.65 2.35 4.78
N ALA A 25 -0.83 2.78 5.73
CA ALA A 25 -0.77 4.16 6.14
C ALA A 25 0.57 4.56 6.78
N VAL A 26 0.91 5.83 6.64
CA VAL A 26 1.89 6.51 7.48
C VAL A 26 1.19 7.23 8.65
N GLY A 27 1.89 7.39 9.74
CA GLY A 27 1.42 8.09 10.93
C GLY A 27 2.56 8.82 11.65
N ARG A 28 2.23 9.58 12.69
CA ARG A 28 3.23 10.24 13.56
C ARG A 28 3.99 9.20 14.41
N ASP A 29 3.31 8.08 14.68
CA ASP A 29 3.83 6.95 15.43
C ASP A 29 3.18 5.64 14.96
N VAL A 30 3.58 4.51 15.54
CA VAL A 30 3.06 3.19 15.21
C VAL A 30 1.57 3.02 15.51
N VAL A 31 1.06 3.75 16.51
CA VAL A 31 -0.36 3.69 16.93
C VAL A 31 -1.26 4.34 15.88
N GLU A 32 -0.86 5.52 15.41
CA GLU A 32 -1.59 6.22 14.34
C GLU A 32 -1.47 5.47 13.02
N ALA A 33 -0.27 5.03 12.65
CA ALA A 33 -0.05 4.24 11.43
C ALA A 33 -0.91 2.98 11.39
N TRP A 34 -0.95 2.22 12.50
CA TRP A 34 -1.84 1.07 12.63
C TRP A 34 -3.32 1.46 12.54
N THR A 35 -3.73 2.49 13.26
CA THR A 35 -5.14 2.91 13.29
C THR A 35 -5.61 3.26 11.87
N LYS A 36 -4.86 4.08 11.14
CA LYS A 36 -5.18 4.45 9.76
C LYS A 36 -5.14 3.24 8.82
N ALA A 37 -4.13 2.36 8.92
CA ALA A 37 -4.05 1.17 8.10
C ALA A 37 -5.23 0.20 8.35
N TYR A 38 -5.68 0.07 9.60
CA TYR A 38 -6.86 -0.70 9.95
C TYR A 38 -8.15 -0.06 9.43
N GLU A 39 -8.30 1.27 9.57
CA GLU A 39 -9.45 2.02 9.05
C GLU A 39 -9.54 1.95 7.52
N ALA A 40 -8.41 1.75 6.85
CA ALA A 40 -8.37 1.62 5.39
C ALA A 40 -9.20 0.43 4.87
N ASP A 41 -9.16 -0.72 5.56
CA ASP A 41 -10.02 -1.87 5.23
C ASP A 41 -10.19 -2.80 6.44
N LYS A 42 -11.19 -2.52 7.26
CA LYS A 42 -11.52 -3.31 8.46
C LYS A 42 -12.00 -4.73 8.15
N VAL A 43 -12.49 -4.94 6.96
CA VAL A 43 -13.07 -6.23 6.56
C VAL A 43 -11.97 -7.19 6.11
N SER A 44 -11.16 -6.77 5.15
CA SER A 44 -10.15 -7.64 4.54
C SER A 44 -8.99 -7.96 5.49
N ILE A 45 -8.68 -7.07 6.43
CA ILE A 45 -7.58 -7.26 7.38
C ILE A 45 -7.83 -8.43 8.37
N PHE A 46 -9.07 -8.86 8.54
CA PHE A 46 -9.43 -10.00 9.39
C PHE A 46 -8.72 -11.27 8.90
N GLY A 47 -7.94 -11.91 9.79
CA GLY A 47 -7.08 -13.05 9.47
C GLY A 47 -5.92 -12.67 8.53
N GLY A 48 -5.52 -11.40 8.53
CA GLY A 48 -4.41 -10.89 7.74
C GLY A 48 -3.06 -10.91 8.47
N ILE A 49 -2.06 -10.43 7.76
CA ILE A 49 -0.71 -10.18 8.25
C ILE A 49 -0.55 -8.67 8.41
N VAL A 50 -0.01 -8.22 9.53
CA VAL A 50 0.34 -6.83 9.78
C VAL A 50 1.85 -6.68 9.84
N ALA A 51 2.38 -5.66 9.19
CA ALA A 51 3.79 -5.30 9.31
C ALA A 51 3.94 -3.80 9.62
N VAL A 52 4.84 -3.49 10.54
CA VAL A 52 5.18 -2.12 10.94
C VAL A 52 6.70 -1.93 10.92
N ASN A 53 7.16 -0.70 10.66
CA ASN A 53 8.60 -0.36 10.65
C ASN A 53 9.07 0.31 11.96
N ARG A 54 8.27 0.26 13.01
CA ARG A 54 8.60 0.77 14.34
C ARG A 54 8.32 -0.28 15.40
N GLU A 55 8.91 -0.10 16.58
CA GLU A 55 8.60 -0.93 17.74
C GLU A 55 7.10 -0.91 18.05
N VAL A 56 6.52 -2.10 18.23
CA VAL A 56 5.13 -2.23 18.68
C VAL A 56 5.09 -1.94 20.17
N THR A 57 4.43 -0.83 20.53
CA THR A 57 4.20 -0.42 21.92
C THR A 57 3.04 -1.19 22.54
N ARG A 58 2.90 -1.13 23.89
CA ARG A 58 1.73 -1.67 24.60
C ARG A 58 0.43 -1.11 24.03
N GLU A 59 0.36 0.21 23.78
CA GLU A 59 -0.84 0.86 23.25
C GLU A 59 -1.20 0.32 21.86
N ALA A 60 -0.23 0.20 20.97
CA ALA A 60 -0.47 -0.39 19.65
C ALA A 60 -0.96 -1.82 19.74
N ALA A 61 -0.34 -2.62 20.63
CA ALA A 61 -0.73 -4.01 20.89
C ALA A 61 -2.18 -4.13 21.42
N GLU A 62 -2.59 -3.25 22.32
CA GLU A 62 -3.96 -3.20 22.84
C GLU A 62 -4.99 -2.90 21.74
N ARG A 63 -4.64 -2.04 20.77
CA ARG A 63 -5.51 -1.74 19.62
C ARG A 63 -5.52 -2.88 18.58
N MET A 64 -4.42 -3.64 18.44
CA MET A 64 -4.33 -4.80 17.54
C MET A 64 -5.05 -6.03 18.12
N LYS A 65 -5.00 -6.22 19.43
CA LYS A 65 -5.50 -7.42 20.13
C LYS A 65 -6.95 -7.80 19.83
N PRO A 66 -7.92 -6.89 19.72
CA PRO A 66 -9.31 -7.24 19.40
C PRO A 66 -9.48 -7.89 18.03
N ILE A 67 -8.57 -7.62 17.11
CA ILE A 67 -8.66 -8.11 15.73
C ILE A 67 -8.06 -9.51 15.63
N PHE A 68 -8.69 -10.39 14.87
CA PHE A 68 -8.07 -11.65 14.50
C PHE A 68 -6.99 -11.41 13.46
N LEU A 69 -5.73 -11.60 13.83
CA LEU A 69 -4.56 -11.51 12.97
C LEU A 69 -3.78 -12.81 13.04
N GLU A 70 -3.17 -13.21 11.94
CA GLU A 70 -2.33 -14.42 11.87
C GLU A 70 -0.87 -14.11 12.24
N ILE A 71 -0.35 -12.98 11.79
CA ILE A 71 1.04 -12.58 11.99
C ILE A 71 1.12 -11.07 12.23
N ILE A 72 1.96 -10.67 13.19
CA ILE A 72 2.44 -9.28 13.31
C ILE A 72 3.96 -9.30 13.15
N MET A 73 4.47 -8.48 12.22
CA MET A 73 5.89 -8.29 11.96
C MET A 73 6.31 -6.90 12.39
N ALA A 74 7.39 -6.80 13.14
CA ALA A 74 7.93 -5.53 13.62
C ALA A 74 9.46 -5.63 13.79
N PRO A 75 10.21 -4.51 13.86
CA PRO A 75 11.61 -4.55 14.24
C PRO A 75 11.80 -4.97 15.70
N LYS A 76 10.80 -4.68 16.55
CA LYS A 76 10.82 -5.01 17.98
C LYS A 76 9.42 -4.95 18.58
N PHE A 77 9.20 -5.68 19.66
CA PHE A 77 8.03 -5.58 20.52
C PHE A 77 8.47 -5.15 21.92
N SER A 78 7.81 -4.13 22.51
CA SER A 78 8.04 -3.78 23.90
C SER A 78 7.57 -4.91 24.83
N GLU A 79 8.10 -4.99 26.05
CA GLU A 79 7.64 -5.96 27.05
C GLU A 79 6.14 -5.90 27.25
N GLY A 80 5.60 -4.66 27.37
CA GLY A 80 4.16 -4.46 27.48
C GLY A 80 3.36 -4.93 26.27
N ALA A 81 3.92 -4.85 25.06
CA ALA A 81 3.27 -5.39 23.87
C ALA A 81 3.23 -6.91 23.88
N LEU A 82 4.32 -7.55 24.31
CA LEU A 82 4.38 -9.01 24.46
C LEU A 82 3.39 -9.51 25.50
N GLU A 83 3.28 -8.85 26.66
CA GLU A 83 2.27 -9.19 27.69
C GLU A 83 0.85 -9.18 27.12
N VAL A 84 0.53 -8.22 26.23
CA VAL A 84 -0.80 -8.10 25.63
C VAL A 84 -1.03 -9.14 24.53
N LEU A 85 -0.08 -9.30 23.60
CA LEU A 85 -0.27 -10.10 22.38
C LEU A 85 -0.05 -11.60 22.62
N CYS A 86 0.84 -12.00 23.52
CA CYS A 86 1.09 -13.41 23.83
C CYS A 86 -0.10 -14.10 24.53
N THR A 87 -1.12 -13.33 24.95
CA THR A 87 -2.40 -13.92 25.40
C THR A 87 -3.17 -14.60 24.25
N LYS A 88 -2.81 -14.30 23.00
CA LYS A 88 -3.41 -14.92 21.80
C LYS A 88 -2.56 -16.09 21.32
N LYS A 89 -2.96 -17.32 21.64
CA LYS A 89 -2.19 -18.55 21.42
C LYS A 89 -1.79 -18.82 19.96
N ASN A 90 -2.58 -18.35 19.00
CA ASN A 90 -2.38 -18.62 17.56
C ASN A 90 -1.75 -17.44 16.79
N LEU A 91 -1.55 -16.30 17.45
CA LEU A 91 -0.90 -15.15 16.83
C LEU A 91 0.61 -15.37 16.80
N ARG A 92 1.22 -15.15 15.65
CA ARG A 92 2.68 -15.24 15.46
C ARG A 92 3.25 -13.83 15.49
N LEU A 93 4.21 -13.61 16.37
CA LEU A 93 4.96 -12.35 16.47
C LEU A 93 6.34 -12.59 15.87
N LEU A 94 6.71 -11.79 14.86
CA LEU A 94 7.99 -11.92 14.17
C LEU A 94 8.80 -10.63 14.36
N GLU A 95 9.93 -10.74 15.06
CA GLU A 95 10.95 -9.69 15.04
C GLU A 95 11.82 -9.85 13.79
N VAL A 96 11.87 -8.81 12.96
CA VAL A 96 12.54 -8.85 11.68
C VAL A 96 13.34 -7.57 11.48
N ASP A 97 14.56 -7.71 10.99
CA ASP A 97 15.35 -6.55 10.58
C ASP A 97 14.65 -5.82 9.42
N MET A 98 14.29 -4.56 9.67
CA MET A 98 13.64 -3.69 8.70
C MET A 98 14.64 -2.90 7.87
N THR A 99 15.95 -3.07 8.08
CA THR A 99 16.96 -2.39 7.25
C THR A 99 16.86 -2.86 5.81
N ARG A 100 17.06 -1.92 4.89
CA ARG A 100 17.12 -2.22 3.48
C ARG A 100 18.41 -2.99 3.20
N SER A 101 18.32 -4.12 2.52
CA SER A 101 19.47 -4.84 2.01
C SER A 101 19.86 -4.27 0.64
N ASP A 102 21.14 -3.95 0.45
CA ASP A 102 21.70 -3.55 -0.87
C ASP A 102 21.83 -4.73 -1.85
N VAL A 103 21.40 -5.91 -1.45
CA VAL A 103 21.39 -7.09 -2.32
C VAL A 103 20.21 -6.95 -3.28
N HIS A 104 20.48 -7.00 -4.59
CA HIS A 104 19.44 -7.11 -5.62
C HIS A 104 18.74 -8.46 -5.46
N PRO A 105 17.54 -8.50 -4.83
CA PRO A 105 16.86 -9.76 -4.59
C PRO A 105 16.29 -10.28 -5.90
N MET A 106 16.56 -11.54 -6.17
CA MET A 106 15.96 -12.26 -7.30
C MET A 106 14.63 -12.87 -6.89
N GLN A 107 13.64 -12.76 -7.75
CA GLN A 107 12.40 -13.52 -7.65
C GLN A 107 12.51 -14.77 -8.53
N TYR A 108 12.12 -15.90 -7.97
CA TYR A 108 12.07 -17.18 -8.67
C TYR A 108 10.65 -17.71 -8.69
N VAL A 109 10.18 -18.09 -9.87
CA VAL A 109 8.86 -18.72 -10.05
C VAL A 109 9.07 -20.07 -10.73
N SER A 110 8.63 -21.15 -10.10
CA SER A 110 8.65 -22.49 -10.67
C SER A 110 7.68 -22.59 -11.84
N VAL A 111 8.14 -23.11 -12.96
CA VAL A 111 7.33 -23.44 -14.13
C VAL A 111 7.59 -24.89 -14.52
N ASN A 112 6.71 -25.46 -15.36
CA ASN A 112 6.93 -26.84 -15.83
C ASN A 112 8.24 -26.91 -16.63
N GLY A 113 9.20 -27.67 -16.11
CA GLY A 113 10.49 -27.89 -16.74
C GLY A 113 11.57 -26.83 -16.44
N GLY A 114 11.32 -25.87 -15.54
CA GLY A 114 12.33 -24.84 -15.23
C GLY A 114 11.94 -23.83 -14.16
N LEU A 115 12.68 -22.74 -14.13
CA LEU A 115 12.49 -21.59 -13.25
C LEU A 115 12.51 -20.31 -14.08
N LEU A 116 11.56 -19.42 -13.81
CA LEU A 116 11.68 -18.01 -14.19
C LEU A 116 12.43 -17.29 -13.10
N ALA A 117 13.48 -16.56 -13.48
CA ALA A 117 14.27 -15.73 -12.58
C ALA A 117 14.25 -14.30 -13.07
N GLN A 118 13.91 -13.37 -12.20
CA GLN A 118 13.92 -11.94 -12.48
C GLN A 118 14.38 -11.14 -11.26
N GLU A 119 14.93 -9.98 -11.49
CA GLU A 119 15.19 -9.03 -10.40
C GLU A 119 13.85 -8.51 -9.86
N LEU A 120 13.78 -8.35 -8.53
CA LEU A 120 12.67 -7.63 -7.92
C LEU A 120 12.76 -6.15 -8.28
N ASP A 121 11.62 -5.52 -8.46
CA ASP A 121 11.52 -4.06 -8.57
C ASP A 121 11.87 -3.42 -7.22
N VAL A 122 13.13 -3.02 -7.09
CA VAL A 122 13.67 -2.29 -5.94
C VAL A 122 13.84 -0.80 -6.22
N GLU A 123 13.37 -0.34 -7.38
CA GLU A 123 13.45 1.06 -7.78
C GLU A 123 12.69 1.96 -6.81
N THR A 124 13.34 3.03 -6.38
CA THR A 124 12.82 4.00 -5.41
C THR A 124 12.65 5.38 -6.01
N LYS A 125 12.43 5.43 -7.33
CA LYS A 125 12.23 6.69 -8.01
C LYS A 125 11.10 7.49 -7.37
N ARG A 126 11.44 8.71 -6.94
CA ARG A 126 10.48 9.62 -6.31
C ARG A 126 9.55 10.23 -7.35
N VAL A 127 8.32 10.52 -6.92
CA VAL A 127 7.38 11.32 -7.71
C VAL A 127 7.69 12.80 -7.50
N GLU A 128 8.10 13.49 -8.56
CA GLU A 128 8.51 14.89 -8.50
C GLU A 128 7.56 15.79 -9.31
N ALA A 129 7.40 17.03 -8.87
CA ALA A 129 6.60 18.03 -9.58
C ALA A 129 7.08 18.27 -11.02
N SER A 130 8.37 18.06 -11.28
CA SER A 130 8.99 18.13 -12.62
C SER A 130 8.45 17.11 -13.61
N MET A 131 7.89 16.00 -13.12
CA MET A 131 7.29 14.93 -13.94
C MET A 131 5.86 15.24 -14.39
N THR A 132 5.28 16.37 -13.95
CA THR A 132 3.91 16.73 -14.31
C THR A 132 3.81 17.08 -15.81
N VAL A 133 3.01 16.33 -16.55
CA VAL A 133 2.77 16.50 -17.99
C VAL A 133 1.51 17.31 -18.30
N THR A 134 0.65 17.53 -17.31
CA THR A 134 -0.61 18.29 -17.45
C THR A 134 -0.44 19.79 -17.15
N LYS A 135 -1.43 20.61 -17.57
CA LYS A 135 -1.46 22.05 -17.24
C LYS A 135 -1.67 22.27 -15.73
N ALA A 136 -2.60 21.54 -15.13
CA ALA A 136 -2.77 21.52 -13.68
C ALA A 136 -1.59 20.79 -13.03
N ARG A 137 -1.15 21.29 -11.89
CA ARG A 137 -0.02 20.72 -11.15
C ARG A 137 -0.49 20.29 -9.76
N PRO A 138 -0.01 19.14 -9.26
CA PRO A 138 -0.31 18.73 -7.90
C PRO A 138 0.33 19.69 -6.89
N ASP A 139 -0.36 19.93 -5.80
CA ASP A 139 0.20 20.65 -4.65
C ASP A 139 1.14 19.74 -3.82
N ALA A 140 1.76 20.32 -2.79
CA ALA A 140 2.73 19.59 -1.96
C ALA A 140 2.11 18.40 -1.17
N ALA A 141 0.83 18.49 -0.80
CA ALA A 141 0.13 17.41 -0.12
C ALA A 141 -0.19 16.27 -1.10
N GLN A 142 -0.70 16.62 -2.28
CA GLN A 142 -0.95 15.67 -3.35
C GLN A 142 0.33 14.97 -3.82
N LEU A 143 1.47 15.67 -3.90
CA LEU A 143 2.76 15.06 -4.25
C LEU A 143 3.19 14.00 -3.21
N ARG A 144 3.02 14.27 -1.92
CA ARG A 144 3.31 13.28 -0.87
C ARG A 144 2.40 12.06 -0.97
N ASP A 145 1.12 12.29 -1.23
CA ASP A 145 0.15 11.19 -1.40
C ASP A 145 0.40 10.39 -2.69
N LEU A 146 0.79 11.04 -3.80
CA LEU A 146 1.22 10.37 -5.02
C LEU A 146 2.47 9.51 -4.81
N GLU A 147 3.47 10.03 -4.09
CA GLU A 147 4.67 9.27 -3.71
C GLU A 147 4.32 8.05 -2.87
N PHE A 148 3.45 8.22 -1.88
CA PHE A 148 2.95 7.11 -1.06
C PHE A 148 2.21 6.08 -1.93
N ALA A 149 1.28 6.53 -2.77
CA ALA A 149 0.50 5.65 -3.65
C ALA A 149 1.39 4.89 -4.64
N TRP A 150 2.44 5.55 -5.18
CA TRP A 150 3.41 4.96 -6.09
C TRP A 150 4.20 3.82 -5.46
N ARG A 151 4.67 4.02 -4.22
CA ARG A 151 5.37 2.98 -3.46
C ARG A 151 4.47 1.78 -3.14
N ILE A 152 3.17 2.01 -2.88
CA ILE A 152 2.24 0.92 -2.59
C ILE A 152 1.85 0.16 -3.87
N VAL A 153 1.54 0.85 -4.98
CA VAL A 153 0.96 0.21 -6.16
C VAL A 153 1.88 -0.82 -6.80
N LYS A 154 3.21 -0.64 -6.74
CA LYS A 154 4.18 -1.62 -7.27
C LYS A 154 4.15 -2.96 -6.55
N HIS A 155 3.60 -3.01 -5.34
CA HIS A 155 3.44 -4.24 -4.55
C HIS A 155 2.04 -4.86 -4.66
N VAL A 156 1.15 -4.25 -5.43
CA VAL A 156 -0.19 -4.75 -5.70
C VAL A 156 -0.18 -5.58 -6.98
N LYS A 157 -0.88 -6.70 -6.96
CA LYS A 157 -0.95 -7.57 -8.14
C LYS A 157 -1.63 -6.87 -9.31
N SER A 158 -0.96 -6.88 -10.46
CA SER A 158 -1.42 -6.28 -11.73
C SER A 158 -2.71 -6.95 -12.28
N ASN A 159 -3.60 -6.23 -12.96
CA ASN A 159 -3.63 -4.78 -13.06
C ASN A 159 -3.97 -4.19 -11.70
N ALA A 160 -3.26 -3.14 -11.31
CA ALA A 160 -3.37 -2.55 -9.98
C ALA A 160 -3.67 -1.05 -10.02
N ILE A 161 -4.61 -0.64 -9.19
CA ILE A 161 -4.93 0.76 -8.89
C ILE A 161 -4.99 0.95 -7.38
N VAL A 162 -4.36 2.02 -6.90
CA VAL A 162 -4.40 2.43 -5.49
C VAL A 162 -4.91 3.86 -5.39
N VAL A 163 -5.92 4.08 -4.57
CA VAL A 163 -6.47 5.41 -4.25
C VAL A 163 -6.04 5.80 -2.84
N VAL A 164 -5.52 7.01 -2.70
CA VAL A 164 -4.88 7.50 -1.47
C VAL A 164 -5.38 8.90 -1.13
N LYS A 165 -5.41 9.19 0.17
CA LYS A 165 -5.53 10.54 0.72
C LYS A 165 -4.86 10.59 2.09
N GLU A 166 -4.13 11.65 2.38
CA GLU A 166 -3.50 11.93 3.69
C GLU A 166 -2.61 10.77 4.20
N GLY A 167 -1.81 10.19 3.27
CA GLY A 167 -0.90 9.09 3.58
C GLY A 167 -1.58 7.80 4.00
N GLN A 168 -2.80 7.55 3.51
CA GLN A 168 -3.59 6.35 3.79
C GLN A 168 -4.21 5.82 2.51
N THR A 169 -4.18 4.52 2.28
CA THR A 169 -4.93 3.87 1.21
C THR A 169 -6.43 3.93 1.51
N LEU A 170 -7.22 4.34 0.54
CA LEU A 170 -8.68 4.37 0.65
C LEU A 170 -9.35 3.31 -0.22
N GLY A 171 -8.66 2.85 -1.25
CA GLY A 171 -9.12 1.76 -2.09
C GLY A 171 -7.97 1.10 -2.84
N VAL A 172 -8.05 -0.22 -3.00
CA VAL A 172 -7.06 -1.03 -3.70
C VAL A 172 -7.77 -1.97 -4.66
N GLY A 173 -7.64 -1.71 -5.95
CA GLY A 173 -8.05 -2.63 -7.01
C GLY A 173 -6.87 -3.48 -7.45
N ALA A 174 -6.93 -4.79 -7.24
CA ALA A 174 -5.81 -5.70 -7.46
C ALA A 174 -6.18 -6.86 -8.37
N GLY A 175 -5.27 -7.26 -9.26
CA GLY A 175 -5.32 -8.52 -9.99
C GLY A 175 -6.45 -8.62 -11.02
N GLN A 176 -6.93 -7.51 -11.55
CA GLN A 176 -8.01 -7.53 -12.54
C GLN A 176 -7.49 -7.73 -13.95
N MET A 177 -8.30 -8.35 -14.82
CA MET A 177 -7.95 -8.59 -16.21
C MET A 177 -7.86 -7.32 -17.05
N ASN A 178 -8.53 -6.26 -16.62
CA ASN A 178 -8.44 -4.94 -17.24
C ASN A 178 -8.25 -3.85 -16.18
N ARG A 179 -7.66 -2.75 -16.58
CA ARG A 179 -7.29 -1.67 -15.65
C ARG A 179 -8.48 -0.88 -15.16
N ILE A 180 -9.48 -0.68 -16.02
CA ILE A 180 -10.72 0.02 -15.63
C ILE A 180 -11.44 -0.72 -14.48
N GLY A 181 -11.50 -2.03 -14.51
CA GLY A 181 -12.09 -2.83 -13.41
C GLY A 181 -11.34 -2.66 -12.08
N SER A 182 -9.99 -2.53 -12.13
CA SER A 182 -9.21 -2.20 -10.93
C SER A 182 -9.53 -0.78 -10.42
N ALA A 183 -9.70 0.18 -11.33
CA ALA A 183 -10.06 1.56 -10.98
C ALA A 183 -11.46 1.62 -10.34
N GLU A 184 -12.44 0.91 -10.92
CA GLU A 184 -13.80 0.84 -10.37
C GLU A 184 -13.82 0.28 -8.94
N ILE A 185 -13.07 -0.80 -8.68
CA ILE A 185 -12.96 -1.40 -7.34
C ILE A 185 -12.36 -0.39 -6.37
N ALA A 186 -11.19 0.18 -6.69
CA ALA A 186 -10.48 1.09 -5.80
C ALA A 186 -11.30 2.36 -5.49
N LEU A 187 -11.94 2.95 -6.49
CA LEU A 187 -12.78 4.15 -6.33
C LEU A 187 -14.05 3.85 -5.53
N LYS A 188 -14.70 2.72 -5.77
CA LYS A 188 -15.87 2.27 -4.99
C LYS A 188 -15.55 2.10 -3.50
N GLU A 189 -14.38 1.53 -3.19
CA GLU A 189 -13.92 1.40 -1.80
C GLU A 189 -13.66 2.75 -1.15
N ALA A 190 -13.02 3.69 -1.86
CA ALA A 190 -12.80 5.05 -1.39
C ALA A 190 -14.11 5.78 -1.11
N GLN A 191 -15.08 5.69 -2.02
CA GLN A 191 -16.42 6.28 -1.87
C GLN A 191 -17.19 5.69 -0.68
N ALA A 192 -17.08 4.38 -0.45
CA ALA A 192 -17.72 3.71 0.69
C ALA A 192 -17.22 4.24 2.04
N LYS A 193 -16.04 4.88 2.06
CA LYS A 193 -15.44 5.56 3.22
C LYS A 193 -15.78 7.06 3.27
N GLY A 194 -16.64 7.54 2.37
CA GLY A 194 -17.05 8.96 2.28
C GLY A 194 -16.00 9.87 1.63
N ALA A 195 -14.96 9.30 1.00
CA ALA A 195 -13.91 10.06 0.35
C ALA A 195 -14.31 10.36 -1.11
N THR A 196 -14.68 11.63 -1.39
CA THR A 196 -15.28 12.04 -2.67
C THR A 196 -14.50 13.16 -3.37
N GLU A 197 -13.44 13.70 -2.75
CA GLU A 197 -12.63 14.78 -3.32
C GLU A 197 -11.20 14.81 -2.76
N GLY A 198 -10.30 15.41 -3.50
CA GLY A 198 -8.89 15.57 -3.11
C GLY A 198 -8.13 14.25 -3.06
N LEU A 199 -8.63 13.23 -3.76
CA LEU A 199 -8.00 11.93 -3.85
C LEU A 199 -6.82 11.97 -4.82
N VAL A 200 -5.84 11.11 -4.59
CA VAL A 200 -4.84 10.79 -5.61
C VAL A 200 -4.91 9.31 -5.98
N MET A 201 -4.45 8.98 -7.18
CA MET A 201 -4.49 7.62 -7.71
C MET A 201 -3.14 7.23 -8.30
N ALA A 202 -2.70 6.00 -8.03
CA ALA A 202 -1.55 5.39 -8.68
C ALA A 202 -1.95 4.15 -9.47
N SER A 203 -1.28 3.95 -10.62
CA SER A 203 -1.45 2.77 -11.47
C SER A 203 -0.11 2.08 -11.70
N ASP A 204 -0.10 0.74 -11.67
CA ASP A 204 1.09 -0.08 -11.93
C ASP A 204 1.52 -0.12 -13.41
N GLY A 205 0.70 0.40 -14.31
CA GLY A 205 0.98 0.48 -15.74
C GLY A 205 0.28 1.67 -16.39
N PHE A 206 0.62 1.97 -17.65
CA PHE A 206 0.01 3.06 -18.40
C PHE A 206 -1.48 2.82 -18.69
N PHE A 207 -2.21 3.90 -18.97
CA PHE A 207 -3.60 3.84 -19.41
C PHE A 207 -3.67 3.72 -20.94
N PRO A 208 -4.20 2.60 -21.48
CA PRO A 208 -4.34 2.47 -22.92
C PRO A 208 -5.45 3.34 -23.51
N PHE A 209 -6.39 3.79 -22.67
CA PHE A 209 -7.55 4.62 -23.01
C PHE A 209 -7.75 5.69 -21.93
N ASP A 210 -8.61 6.67 -22.22
CA ASP A 210 -8.98 7.76 -21.30
C ASP A 210 -10.05 7.37 -20.27
N ASP A 211 -10.60 6.16 -20.36
CA ASP A 211 -11.66 5.64 -19.50
C ASP A 211 -11.31 5.70 -17.99
N CYS A 212 -10.10 5.27 -17.62
CA CYS A 212 -9.64 5.32 -16.23
C CYS A 212 -9.48 6.77 -15.73
N VAL A 213 -8.96 7.67 -16.57
CA VAL A 213 -8.77 9.09 -16.21
C VAL A 213 -10.13 9.78 -16.06
N THR A 214 -11.06 9.52 -16.99
CA THR A 214 -12.42 10.04 -16.95
C THR A 214 -13.17 9.55 -15.71
N LEU A 215 -13.08 8.25 -15.40
CA LEU A 215 -13.67 7.66 -14.21
C LEU A 215 -13.08 8.27 -12.94
N ALA A 216 -11.76 8.41 -12.86
CA ALA A 216 -11.06 8.99 -11.73
C ALA A 216 -11.49 10.43 -11.47
N ALA A 217 -11.52 11.27 -12.52
CA ALA A 217 -11.98 12.67 -12.43
C ALA A 217 -13.42 12.77 -11.94
N ALA A 218 -14.31 11.92 -12.43
CA ALA A 218 -15.71 11.88 -12.00
C ALA A 218 -15.88 11.45 -10.52
N ASN A 219 -14.85 10.84 -9.92
CA ASN A 219 -14.85 10.36 -8.55
C ASN A 219 -13.92 11.14 -7.61
N GLY A 220 -13.60 12.41 -7.96
CA GLY A 220 -12.88 13.32 -7.08
C GLY A 220 -11.36 13.09 -6.98
N VAL A 221 -10.78 12.34 -7.93
CA VAL A 221 -9.32 12.21 -8.04
C VAL A 221 -8.75 13.48 -8.66
N ALA A 222 -7.88 14.15 -7.92
CA ALA A 222 -7.26 15.40 -8.31
C ALA A 222 -5.92 15.22 -9.04
N ALA A 223 -5.22 14.11 -8.78
CA ALA A 223 -3.94 13.83 -9.41
C ALA A 223 -3.71 12.32 -9.56
N ILE A 224 -2.98 11.94 -10.62
CA ILE A 224 -2.70 10.54 -10.97
C ILE A 224 -1.20 10.39 -11.25
N VAL A 225 -0.61 9.29 -10.79
CA VAL A 225 0.73 8.83 -11.16
C VAL A 225 0.64 7.49 -11.87
N GLN A 226 1.37 7.37 -12.98
CA GLN A 226 1.46 6.15 -13.78
C GLN A 226 2.78 6.18 -14.59
N PRO A 227 3.28 5.04 -15.08
CA PRO A 227 4.60 4.98 -15.75
C PRO A 227 4.66 5.66 -17.12
N GLY A 228 3.52 5.97 -17.76
CA GLY A 228 3.50 6.49 -19.12
C GLY A 228 3.83 5.43 -20.17
N GLY A 229 3.88 5.87 -21.43
CA GLY A 229 4.26 5.03 -22.59
C GLY A 229 3.10 4.53 -23.44
N SER A 230 1.88 5.02 -23.19
CA SER A 230 0.75 4.80 -24.10
C SER A 230 0.92 5.65 -25.37
N VAL A 231 0.52 5.10 -26.50
CA VAL A 231 0.41 5.87 -27.76
C VAL A 231 -0.66 6.96 -27.72
N ARG A 232 -1.44 7.01 -26.63
CA ARG A 232 -2.52 7.98 -26.39
C ARG A 232 -2.25 8.90 -25.19
N ASP A 233 -1.01 8.98 -24.74
CA ASP A 233 -0.61 9.90 -23.66
C ASP A 233 -0.60 11.38 -24.08
N GLU A 234 -0.78 11.71 -25.39
CA GLU A 234 -0.85 13.06 -25.95
C GLU A 234 -2.25 13.68 -25.85
#